data_de801194312d5637b87c72eef17c8049
#
_entry.id   de801194312d5637b87c72eef17c8049
#
_cell.length_a   1.000
_cell.length_b   1.000
_cell.length_c   1.000
_cell.angle_alpha   90.00
_cell.angle_beta   90.00
_cell.angle_gamma   90.00
#
_symmetry.space_group_name_H-M   'P 1'
#
loop_
_entity.id
_entity.type
_entity.pdbx_description
1 polymer ?
#
loop_
_entity_poly.entity_id
_entity_poly.type
_entity_poly.pdbx_seq_one_letter_code
_entity_poly.pdbx_strand_id
1 'polypeptide(L)'
;MNRPDEIRIKIKFVCREGVDRRPWAGIMGEEENGRERKGSTMKLTVLGGGGVRSPFLTKSIALGAQAAGITEVVLMDSSAAKLYKYGKIAKLVGERCNPALHFMLTTDAEEALRDADYIITTIRGDADEGRVFDERTALSHGVLGQETTGAGGFAMALRSIPILTGYCELARRVAKPNVLIFNFTNPSGLVTQALRTQGYDMVYGVCDAPSGFHKQLAALLGVERERFTMRCWGLNHLSWFDSFRVDGEDVTGKILAAPRLYQDTEMKHFDPELVRLSGNFLPNEYLYFYYYSNRAVQSILSSSKTRGETILEINQKMHRALDEIDIDHDLEAAFHCFMLHYAMRENSYFTIETGGAPKNIDVPTVEEFIRQPDGGGYAGVALDFIKARATGEKIQMVLSVPNNGACPYFADGDVMELTCEIDGEGAHPLPVPEIPPMQLNLIRTVKLYENLTVEAILEKSYEKAVKALTIHPLINSYPIAKSLVDTYKERYKGYIGELS
;
A
#
# COMPACT_ATOMS: atom_id res chain seq x y z
N MET A 1 29.18 8.61 -25.93
CA MET A 1 28.41 8.93 -24.72
C MET A 1 26.98 9.16 -25.16
N ASN A 2 26.23 8.09 -25.34
CA ASN A 2 24.84 8.12 -25.75
C ASN A 2 23.96 8.05 -24.50
N ARG A 3 23.07 9.03 -24.32
CA ARG A 3 22.02 8.98 -23.30
C ARG A 3 20.98 7.95 -23.73
N PRO A 4 20.46 7.10 -22.81
CA PRO A 4 19.35 6.23 -23.13
C PRO A 4 18.09 7.05 -23.36
N ASP A 5 17.32 6.69 -24.38
CA ASP A 5 16.10 7.32 -24.79
C ASP A 5 15.06 7.35 -23.68
N GLU A 6 14.68 8.57 -23.26
CA GLU A 6 13.51 8.81 -22.44
C GLU A 6 12.25 8.51 -23.27
N ILE A 7 11.61 7.39 -22.98
CA ILE A 7 10.24 7.12 -23.45
C ILE A 7 9.31 8.07 -22.69
N ARG A 8 9.08 9.25 -23.26
CA ARG A 8 8.02 10.16 -22.82
C ARG A 8 6.67 9.55 -23.17
N ILE A 9 5.99 9.01 -22.16
CA ILE A 9 4.56 8.69 -22.29
C ILE A 9 3.82 10.02 -22.50
N LYS A 10 3.47 10.32 -23.75
CA LYS A 10 2.60 11.45 -24.08
C LYS A 10 1.16 11.10 -23.73
N ILE A 11 0.81 11.17 -22.46
CA ILE A 11 -0.60 11.25 -22.06
C ILE A 11 -1.01 12.71 -22.34
N LYS A 12 -1.70 12.94 -23.46
CA LYS A 12 -2.33 14.23 -23.73
C LYS A 12 -3.48 14.41 -22.74
N PHE A 13 -3.25 15.19 -21.71
CA PHE A 13 -4.32 15.69 -20.85
C PHE A 13 -5.15 16.69 -21.67
N VAL A 14 -6.34 16.28 -22.11
CA VAL A 14 -7.38 17.18 -22.58
C VAL A 14 -8.25 17.51 -21.39
N CYS A 15 -7.96 18.63 -20.71
CA CYS A 15 -8.91 19.22 -19.79
C CYS A 15 -10.13 19.66 -20.59
N ARG A 16 -11.22 18.92 -20.50
CA ARG A 16 -12.57 19.42 -20.87
C ARG A 16 -13.24 19.92 -19.59
N GLU A 17 -13.51 21.20 -19.55
CA GLU A 17 -14.45 21.81 -18.62
C GLU A 17 -15.82 21.16 -18.80
N GLY A 18 -16.48 20.77 -17.69
CA GLY A 18 -17.83 20.26 -17.68
C GLY A 18 -17.95 18.81 -17.20
N VAL A 19 -17.66 18.57 -15.92
CA VAL A 19 -18.06 17.31 -15.27
C VAL A 19 -19.50 17.42 -14.85
N ASP A 20 -20.38 16.71 -15.53
CA ASP A 20 -21.80 16.52 -15.13
C ASP A 20 -21.85 15.76 -13.79
N ARG A 21 -22.12 16.49 -12.71
CA ARG A 21 -22.26 15.96 -11.35
C ARG A 21 -23.68 15.41 -11.19
N ARG A 22 -23.95 14.22 -11.70
CA ARG A 22 -25.13 13.46 -11.31
C ARG A 22 -24.74 12.36 -10.33
N PRO A 23 -25.41 12.29 -9.15
CA PRO A 23 -25.20 11.17 -8.24
C PRO A 23 -25.73 9.88 -8.88
N TRP A 24 -25.00 8.79 -8.71
CA TRP A 24 -25.44 7.45 -9.06
C TRP A 24 -26.54 7.00 -8.09
N ALA A 25 -27.79 7.40 -8.36
CA ALA A 25 -28.96 6.85 -7.71
C ALA A 25 -29.59 5.81 -8.64
N GLY A 26 -29.51 4.56 -8.22
CA GLY A 26 -30.45 3.50 -8.41
C GLY A 26 -31.01 3.24 -9.81
N ILE A 27 -30.45 2.25 -10.49
CA ILE A 27 -31.27 1.39 -11.37
C ILE A 27 -31.42 0.07 -10.62
N MET A 28 -32.48 -0.02 -9.84
CA MET A 28 -33.08 -1.28 -9.41
C MET A 28 -33.79 -1.85 -10.64
N GLY A 29 -33.19 -2.83 -11.28
CA GLY A 29 -33.72 -3.54 -12.43
C GLY A 29 -33.81 -5.02 -12.14
N GLU A 30 -35.06 -5.46 -11.92
CA GLU A 30 -35.66 -6.76 -12.18
C GLU A 30 -34.91 -8.06 -11.82
N GLU A 31 -35.58 -8.84 -10.99
CA GLU A 31 -35.32 -10.26 -10.68
C GLU A 31 -35.01 -11.07 -11.94
N GLU A 32 -33.77 -11.46 -12.13
CA GLU A 32 -33.42 -12.58 -13.00
C GLU A 32 -33.32 -13.88 -12.20
N ASN A 33 -34.35 -14.68 -12.40
CA ASN A 33 -34.47 -16.08 -11.99
C ASN A 33 -33.20 -16.90 -12.27
N GLY A 34 -32.92 -17.79 -11.31
CA GLY A 34 -31.83 -18.75 -11.29
C GLY A 34 -31.54 -19.43 -12.66
N ARG A 35 -30.58 -18.88 -13.37
CA ARG A 35 -29.80 -19.53 -14.40
C ARG A 35 -28.40 -19.77 -13.87
N GLU A 36 -28.00 -21.04 -13.86
CA GLU A 36 -26.60 -21.43 -13.67
C GLU A 36 -25.70 -20.51 -14.48
N ARG A 37 -24.84 -19.73 -13.76
CA ARG A 37 -23.82 -18.90 -14.39
C ARG A 37 -22.78 -19.80 -15.06
N LYS A 38 -23.01 -20.16 -16.33
CA LYS A 38 -21.97 -20.69 -17.20
C LYS A 38 -20.87 -19.63 -17.31
N GLY A 39 -19.72 -19.89 -16.65
CA GLY A 39 -18.39 -19.42 -16.98
C GLY A 39 -18.22 -17.95 -17.40
N SER A 40 -18.60 -16.95 -16.56
CA SER A 40 -18.06 -15.62 -16.77
C SER A 40 -16.62 -15.61 -16.27
N THR A 41 -15.67 -15.31 -17.15
CA THR A 41 -14.27 -15.09 -16.78
C THR A 41 -14.19 -13.90 -15.80
N MET A 42 -13.62 -14.12 -14.60
CA MET A 42 -13.28 -13.04 -13.68
C MET A 42 -11.81 -12.68 -13.84
N LYS A 43 -11.57 -11.44 -14.20
CA LYS A 43 -10.25 -10.89 -14.50
C LYS A 43 -9.74 -10.01 -13.36
N LEU A 44 -8.55 -10.33 -12.86
CA LEU A 44 -7.81 -9.50 -11.92
C LEU A 44 -6.58 -8.92 -12.61
N THR A 45 -6.44 -7.60 -12.59
CA THR A 45 -5.30 -6.87 -13.15
C THR A 45 -4.41 -6.32 -12.06
N VAL A 46 -3.10 -6.53 -12.17
CA VAL A 46 -2.08 -5.94 -11.30
C VAL A 46 -1.36 -4.84 -12.07
N LEU A 47 -1.55 -3.59 -11.65
CA LEU A 47 -0.79 -2.44 -12.13
C LEU A 47 0.49 -2.30 -11.29
N GLY A 48 1.64 -2.42 -11.93
CA GLY A 48 2.95 -2.59 -11.27
C GLY A 48 3.40 -4.05 -11.21
N GLY A 49 2.90 -4.91 -12.14
CA GLY A 49 3.21 -6.34 -12.22
C GLY A 49 4.67 -6.68 -12.50
N GLY A 50 5.50 -5.69 -12.89
CA GLY A 50 6.97 -5.79 -12.97
C GLY A 50 7.68 -5.39 -11.68
N GLY A 51 6.98 -5.27 -10.56
CA GLY A 51 7.57 -4.94 -9.27
C GLY A 51 8.25 -6.15 -8.60
N VAL A 52 9.23 -5.88 -7.73
CA VAL A 52 9.96 -6.93 -6.99
C VAL A 52 9.09 -7.70 -5.98
N ARG A 53 7.87 -7.26 -5.70
CA ARG A 53 6.91 -8.01 -4.87
C ARG A 53 5.97 -8.90 -5.68
N SER A 54 6.00 -8.82 -7.02
CA SER A 54 5.08 -9.54 -7.89
C SER A 54 5.10 -11.06 -7.73
N PRO A 55 6.25 -11.75 -7.50
CA PRO A 55 6.22 -13.20 -7.25
C PRO A 55 5.46 -13.61 -6.00
N PHE A 56 5.52 -12.82 -4.93
CA PHE A 56 4.75 -13.05 -3.70
C PHE A 56 3.27 -12.75 -3.91
N LEU A 57 2.97 -11.64 -4.59
CA LEU A 57 1.62 -11.24 -4.93
C LEU A 57 0.92 -12.30 -5.78
N THR A 58 1.59 -12.80 -6.82
CA THR A 58 1.02 -13.84 -7.69
C THR A 58 0.85 -15.18 -7.00
N LYS A 59 1.73 -15.56 -6.06
CA LYS A 59 1.52 -16.73 -5.20
C LYS A 59 0.21 -16.61 -4.44
N SER A 60 0.00 -15.51 -3.71
CA SER A 60 -1.23 -15.28 -2.95
C SER A 60 -2.46 -15.28 -3.87
N ILE A 61 -2.39 -14.59 -5.01
CA ILE A 61 -3.49 -14.58 -5.99
C ILE A 61 -3.80 -16.00 -6.48
N ALA A 62 -2.79 -16.77 -6.86
CA ALA A 62 -2.98 -18.11 -7.40
C ALA A 62 -3.61 -19.07 -6.38
N LEU A 63 -3.21 -18.97 -5.10
CA LEU A 63 -3.77 -19.79 -4.02
C LEU A 63 -5.21 -19.39 -3.67
N GLY A 64 -5.55 -18.10 -3.73
CA GLY A 64 -6.89 -17.59 -3.41
C GLY A 64 -7.85 -17.50 -4.60
N ALA A 65 -7.36 -17.65 -5.82
CA ALA A 65 -8.13 -17.41 -7.06
C ALA A 65 -9.44 -18.21 -7.15
N GLN A 66 -9.39 -19.49 -6.79
CA GLN A 66 -10.58 -20.36 -6.85
C GLN A 66 -11.69 -19.88 -5.93
N ALA A 67 -11.35 -19.51 -4.68
CA ALA A 67 -12.32 -19.01 -3.69
C ALA A 67 -12.88 -17.64 -4.08
N ALA A 68 -12.09 -16.83 -4.78
CA ALA A 68 -12.46 -15.52 -5.28
C ALA A 68 -13.12 -15.55 -6.67
N GLY A 69 -13.23 -16.73 -7.30
CA GLY A 69 -13.79 -16.89 -8.65
C GLY A 69 -12.91 -16.34 -9.78
N ILE A 70 -11.63 -16.02 -9.52
CA ILE A 70 -10.70 -15.43 -10.49
C ILE A 70 -10.21 -16.52 -11.44
N THR A 71 -10.28 -16.25 -12.74
CA THR A 71 -9.86 -17.18 -13.81
C THR A 71 -8.73 -16.62 -14.67
N GLU A 72 -8.54 -15.29 -14.65
CA GLU A 72 -7.52 -14.60 -15.44
C GLU A 72 -6.79 -13.57 -14.58
N VAL A 73 -5.46 -13.52 -14.68
CA VAL A 73 -4.60 -12.55 -14.02
C VAL A 73 -3.72 -11.85 -15.05
N VAL A 74 -3.79 -10.53 -15.09
CA VAL A 74 -2.96 -9.71 -15.97
C VAL A 74 -1.95 -8.93 -15.14
N LEU A 75 -0.67 -9.17 -15.40
CA LEU A 75 0.42 -8.40 -14.82
C LEU A 75 0.84 -7.31 -15.81
N MET A 76 0.52 -6.05 -15.48
CA MET A 76 0.86 -4.90 -16.30
C MET A 76 1.97 -4.08 -15.65
N ASP A 77 2.96 -3.68 -16.42
CA ASP A 77 3.97 -2.70 -16.01
C ASP A 77 4.37 -1.83 -17.22
N SER A 78 4.62 -0.55 -16.99
CA SER A 78 5.09 0.36 -18.04
C SER A 78 6.53 0.06 -18.50
N SER A 79 7.30 -0.68 -17.71
CA SER A 79 8.66 -1.12 -18.02
C SER A 79 8.68 -2.54 -18.58
N ALA A 80 8.86 -2.68 -19.89
CA ALA A 80 9.01 -3.98 -20.54
C ALA A 80 10.16 -4.79 -19.94
N ALA A 81 11.29 -4.13 -19.59
CA ALA A 81 12.45 -4.80 -19.01
C ALA A 81 12.16 -5.38 -17.61
N LYS A 82 11.42 -4.65 -16.76
CA LYS A 82 10.99 -5.15 -15.45
C LYS A 82 9.98 -6.29 -15.60
N LEU A 83 9.03 -6.12 -16.50
CA LEU A 83 8.01 -7.14 -16.76
C LEU A 83 8.63 -8.42 -17.33
N TYR A 84 9.62 -8.31 -18.22
CA TYR A 84 10.36 -9.45 -18.73
C TYR A 84 11.08 -10.24 -17.61
N LYS A 85 11.66 -9.56 -16.63
CA LYS A 85 12.36 -10.20 -15.50
C LYS A 85 11.37 -10.64 -14.41
N TYR A 86 10.86 -9.68 -13.67
CA TYR A 86 10.03 -9.96 -12.49
C TYR A 86 8.63 -10.49 -12.84
N GLY A 87 8.04 -10.02 -13.95
CA GLY A 87 6.75 -10.51 -14.42
C GLY A 87 6.80 -11.97 -14.84
N LYS A 88 7.87 -12.42 -15.54
CA LYS A 88 8.05 -13.84 -15.90
C LYS A 88 8.27 -14.73 -14.67
N ILE A 89 9.09 -14.28 -13.71
CA ILE A 89 9.27 -14.99 -12.44
C ILE A 89 7.94 -15.07 -11.68
N ALA A 90 7.19 -13.98 -11.62
CA ALA A 90 5.87 -13.95 -11.00
C ALA A 90 4.88 -14.89 -11.67
N LYS A 91 4.85 -14.91 -13.00
CA LYS A 91 4.03 -15.84 -13.80
C LYS A 91 4.42 -17.29 -13.53
N LEU A 92 5.72 -17.64 -13.51
CA LEU A 92 6.19 -18.99 -13.15
C LEU A 92 5.63 -19.42 -11.79
N VAL A 93 5.75 -18.58 -10.77
CA VAL A 93 5.23 -18.88 -9.43
C VAL A 93 3.72 -19.08 -9.46
N GLY A 94 2.99 -18.20 -10.11
CA GLY A 94 1.53 -18.29 -10.21
C GLY A 94 1.05 -19.55 -10.91
N GLU A 95 1.64 -19.91 -12.07
CA GLU A 95 1.32 -21.10 -12.84
C GLU A 95 1.67 -22.40 -12.12
N ARG A 96 2.77 -22.41 -11.35
CA ARG A 96 3.13 -23.56 -10.49
C ARG A 96 2.17 -23.73 -9.31
N CYS A 97 1.70 -22.61 -8.71
CA CYS A 97 0.71 -22.67 -7.64
C CYS A 97 -0.67 -23.09 -8.12
N ASN A 98 -1.09 -22.63 -9.29
CA ASN A 98 -2.43 -22.91 -9.86
C ASN A 98 -2.35 -22.99 -11.39
N PRO A 99 -2.13 -24.20 -11.96
CA PRO A 99 -2.04 -24.39 -13.40
C PRO A 99 -3.34 -24.09 -14.18
N ALA A 100 -4.48 -24.00 -13.50
CA ALA A 100 -5.76 -23.66 -14.12
C ALA A 100 -5.97 -22.16 -14.32
N LEU A 101 -5.14 -21.33 -13.69
CA LEU A 101 -5.23 -19.87 -13.74
C LEU A 101 -4.45 -19.33 -14.95
N HIS A 102 -5.10 -18.52 -15.76
CA HIS A 102 -4.46 -17.91 -16.91
C HIS A 102 -3.70 -16.63 -16.53
N PHE A 103 -2.40 -16.57 -16.86
CA PHE A 103 -1.55 -15.40 -16.62
C PHE A 103 -1.14 -14.73 -17.93
N MET A 104 -1.37 -13.42 -18.03
CA MET A 104 -0.93 -12.58 -19.13
C MET A 104 0.03 -11.48 -18.64
N LEU A 105 1.04 -11.15 -19.45
CA LEU A 105 1.97 -10.05 -19.23
C LEU A 105 1.76 -9.02 -20.34
N THR A 106 1.59 -7.75 -19.99
CA THR A 106 1.45 -6.68 -21.00
C THR A 106 2.01 -5.34 -20.51
N THR A 107 2.48 -4.54 -21.43
CA THR A 107 2.83 -3.13 -21.17
C THR A 107 1.71 -2.17 -21.57
N ASP A 108 0.64 -2.67 -22.17
CA ASP A 108 -0.53 -1.89 -22.57
C ASP A 108 -1.55 -1.83 -21.42
N ALA A 109 -1.71 -0.63 -20.87
CA ALA A 109 -2.63 -0.40 -19.76
C ALA A 109 -4.10 -0.57 -20.17
N GLU A 110 -4.48 -0.21 -21.41
CA GLU A 110 -5.85 -0.36 -21.86
C GLU A 110 -6.21 -1.84 -22.05
N GLU A 111 -5.32 -2.63 -22.64
CA GLU A 111 -5.45 -4.09 -22.74
C GLU A 111 -5.57 -4.72 -21.34
N ALA A 112 -4.72 -4.31 -20.41
CA ALA A 112 -4.74 -4.83 -19.06
C ALA A 112 -6.04 -4.53 -18.31
N LEU A 113 -6.57 -3.32 -18.46
CA LEU A 113 -7.76 -2.86 -17.74
C LEU A 113 -9.08 -3.20 -18.41
N ARG A 114 -9.08 -3.53 -19.71
CA ARG A 114 -10.30 -3.90 -20.45
C ARG A 114 -10.99 -5.08 -19.79
N ASP A 115 -12.28 -4.90 -19.48
CA ASP A 115 -13.13 -5.91 -18.85
C ASP A 115 -12.62 -6.46 -17.50
N ALA A 116 -11.74 -5.72 -16.80
CA ALA A 116 -11.28 -6.10 -15.47
C ALA A 116 -12.41 -6.03 -14.44
N ASP A 117 -12.52 -7.06 -13.60
CA ASP A 117 -13.39 -7.10 -12.43
C ASP A 117 -12.70 -6.47 -11.21
N TYR A 118 -11.40 -6.74 -11.09
CA TYR A 118 -10.58 -6.32 -9.95
C TYR A 118 -9.24 -5.77 -10.43
N ILE A 119 -8.77 -4.73 -9.75
CA ILE A 119 -7.48 -4.10 -10.01
C ILE A 119 -6.73 -3.97 -8.69
N ILE A 120 -5.48 -4.43 -8.66
CA ILE A 120 -4.53 -4.18 -7.58
C ILE A 120 -3.47 -3.20 -8.10
N THR A 121 -3.17 -2.14 -7.34
CA THR A 121 -2.14 -1.17 -7.71
C THR A 121 -0.93 -1.28 -6.78
N THR A 122 0.27 -1.44 -7.36
CA THR A 122 1.54 -1.52 -6.65
C THR A 122 2.61 -0.65 -7.33
N ILE A 123 2.18 0.51 -7.80
CA ILE A 123 3.00 1.40 -8.64
C ILE A 123 3.97 2.20 -7.78
N ARG A 124 5.16 2.45 -8.32
CA ARG A 124 6.13 3.39 -7.77
C ARG A 124 6.60 4.34 -8.87
N GLY A 125 6.10 5.57 -8.84
CA GLY A 125 6.57 6.64 -9.72
C GLY A 125 8.04 7.02 -9.44
N ASP A 126 8.83 7.30 -10.48
CA ASP A 126 10.28 7.61 -10.42
C ASP A 126 11.14 6.53 -9.75
N ALA A 127 10.63 5.30 -9.70
CA ALA A 127 11.32 4.09 -9.23
C ALA A 127 12.04 4.26 -7.86
N ASP A 128 13.19 3.59 -7.67
CA ASP A 128 13.97 3.67 -6.43
C ASP A 128 14.83 4.95 -6.38
N GLU A 129 15.18 5.52 -7.52
CA GLU A 129 15.91 6.78 -7.63
C GLU A 129 15.12 7.95 -7.04
N GLY A 130 13.82 8.00 -7.29
CA GLY A 130 12.92 8.99 -6.68
C GLY A 130 12.91 8.86 -5.16
N ARG A 131 12.84 7.65 -4.64
CA ARG A 131 12.92 7.40 -3.19
C ARG A 131 14.23 7.91 -2.59
N VAL A 132 15.37 7.59 -3.20
CA VAL A 132 16.68 8.05 -2.71
C VAL A 132 16.75 9.57 -2.69
N PHE A 133 16.25 10.21 -3.76
CA PHE A 133 16.20 11.66 -3.82
C PHE A 133 15.34 12.25 -2.70
N ASP A 134 14.16 11.70 -2.45
CA ASP A 134 13.24 12.17 -1.41
C ASP A 134 13.83 12.03 -0.02
N GLU A 135 14.40 10.85 0.30
CA GLU A 135 15.04 10.59 1.59
C GLU A 135 16.22 11.53 1.84
N ARG A 136 17.11 11.72 0.86
CA ARG A 136 18.28 12.61 0.98
C ARG A 136 17.88 14.07 1.07
N THR A 137 16.87 14.50 0.32
CA THR A 137 16.36 15.88 0.39
C THR A 137 15.81 16.18 1.78
N ALA A 138 15.00 15.31 2.35
CA ALA A 138 14.49 15.48 3.71
C ALA A 138 15.63 15.51 4.76
N LEU A 139 16.55 14.56 4.71
CA LEU A 139 17.68 14.46 5.64
C LEU A 139 18.63 15.66 5.56
N SER A 140 18.81 16.26 4.38
CA SER A 140 19.62 17.47 4.23
C SER A 140 19.07 18.69 4.99
N HIS A 141 17.78 18.65 5.33
CA HIS A 141 17.11 19.66 6.19
C HIS A 141 16.96 19.21 7.65
N GLY A 142 17.58 18.08 8.02
CA GLY A 142 17.50 17.54 9.38
C GLY A 142 16.14 16.97 9.77
N VAL A 143 15.27 16.69 8.78
CA VAL A 143 13.96 16.05 9.00
C VAL A 143 13.96 14.63 8.48
N LEU A 144 12.97 13.83 8.91
CA LEU A 144 12.88 12.40 8.58
C LEU A 144 12.81 12.18 7.07
N GLY A 145 13.74 11.37 6.56
CA GLY A 145 13.74 10.82 5.21
C GLY A 145 13.14 9.41 5.19
N GLN A 146 11.82 9.31 5.13
CA GLN A 146 11.07 8.05 5.05
C GLN A 146 10.07 8.14 3.89
N GLU A 147 9.91 7.04 3.11
CA GLU A 147 9.22 7.09 1.82
C GLU A 147 7.71 7.33 1.91
N THR A 148 7.04 7.05 3.04
CA THR A 148 5.58 7.04 3.12
C THR A 148 5.00 8.08 4.06
N THR A 149 5.84 8.79 4.81
CA THR A 149 5.41 9.78 5.80
C THR A 149 6.30 11.03 5.76
N GLY A 150 5.81 12.14 6.29
CA GLY A 150 6.54 13.40 6.29
C GLY A 150 6.86 13.92 4.90
N ALA A 151 8.08 14.46 4.75
CA ALA A 151 8.56 15.04 3.50
C ALA A 151 8.62 14.03 2.35
N GLY A 152 9.08 12.80 2.62
CA GLY A 152 9.14 11.74 1.61
C GLY A 152 7.76 11.25 1.18
N GLY A 153 6.80 11.13 2.13
CA GLY A 153 5.41 10.81 1.80
C GLY A 153 4.75 11.87 0.91
N PHE A 154 5.00 13.16 1.20
CA PHE A 154 4.57 14.26 0.35
C PHE A 154 5.15 14.15 -1.07
N ALA A 155 6.47 13.98 -1.18
CA ALA A 155 7.16 13.85 -2.47
C ALA A 155 6.66 12.64 -3.28
N MET A 156 6.40 11.52 -2.62
CA MET A 156 5.83 10.32 -3.26
C MET A 156 4.40 10.56 -3.74
N ALA A 157 3.58 11.29 -2.98
CA ALA A 157 2.22 11.64 -3.38
C ALA A 157 2.17 12.51 -4.65
N LEU A 158 3.14 13.43 -4.83
CA LEU A 158 3.27 14.24 -6.06
C LEU A 158 3.40 13.38 -7.33
N ARG A 159 3.89 12.16 -7.22
CA ARG A 159 4.02 11.20 -8.33
C ARG A 159 2.86 10.22 -8.40
N SER A 160 2.53 9.63 -7.24
CA SER A 160 1.55 8.53 -7.17
C SER A 160 0.15 8.98 -7.53
N ILE A 161 -0.29 10.15 -7.03
CA ILE A 161 -1.65 10.64 -7.24
C ILE A 161 -1.94 10.88 -8.73
N PRO A 162 -1.13 11.66 -9.50
CA PRO A 162 -1.41 11.85 -10.93
C PRO A 162 -1.38 10.56 -11.74
N ILE A 163 -0.44 9.66 -11.45
CA ILE A 163 -0.35 8.37 -12.14
C ILE A 163 -1.63 7.56 -11.92
N LEU A 164 -2.06 7.40 -10.65
CA LEU A 164 -3.23 6.60 -10.33
C LEU A 164 -4.54 7.26 -10.78
N THR A 165 -4.63 8.58 -10.76
CA THR A 165 -5.76 9.30 -11.36
C THR A 165 -5.92 8.91 -12.83
N GLY A 166 -4.83 8.87 -13.61
CA GLY A 166 -4.86 8.44 -15.02
C GLY A 166 -5.32 6.99 -15.19
N TYR A 167 -4.85 6.07 -14.34
CA TYR A 167 -5.31 4.67 -14.40
C TYR A 167 -6.77 4.50 -13.94
N CYS A 168 -7.23 5.23 -12.93
CA CYS A 168 -8.63 5.22 -12.52
C CYS A 168 -9.55 5.78 -13.61
N GLU A 169 -9.13 6.84 -14.31
CA GLU A 169 -9.86 7.38 -15.44
C GLU A 169 -9.94 6.38 -16.60
N LEU A 170 -8.84 5.70 -16.91
CA LEU A 170 -8.81 4.64 -17.92
C LEU A 170 -9.70 3.46 -17.51
N ALA A 171 -9.58 2.98 -16.27
CA ALA A 171 -10.41 1.90 -15.75
C ALA A 171 -11.92 2.21 -15.84
N ARG A 172 -12.33 3.45 -15.49
CA ARG A 172 -13.72 3.91 -15.62
C ARG A 172 -14.26 3.79 -17.05
N ARG A 173 -13.39 3.87 -18.06
CA ARG A 173 -13.79 3.79 -19.47
C ARG A 173 -13.83 2.36 -20.02
N VAL A 174 -12.92 1.49 -19.58
CA VAL A 174 -12.70 0.19 -20.24
C VAL A 174 -12.89 -1.04 -19.35
N ALA A 175 -12.89 -0.89 -18.04
CA ALA A 175 -13.16 -1.99 -17.12
C ALA A 175 -14.66 -2.25 -16.96
N LYS A 176 -15.02 -3.34 -16.30
CA LYS A 176 -16.45 -3.62 -16.01
C LYS A 176 -17.06 -2.54 -15.11
N PRO A 177 -18.38 -2.26 -15.23
CA PRO A 177 -19.03 -1.19 -14.46
C PRO A 177 -18.85 -1.29 -12.94
N ASN A 178 -18.75 -2.51 -12.40
CA ASN A 178 -18.61 -2.77 -10.97
C ASN A 178 -17.16 -3.10 -10.58
N VAL A 179 -16.18 -2.62 -11.34
CA VAL A 179 -14.76 -2.83 -11.04
C VAL A 179 -14.40 -2.30 -9.65
N LEU A 180 -13.58 -3.07 -8.92
CA LEU A 180 -12.99 -2.62 -7.65
C LEU A 180 -11.49 -2.45 -7.80
N ILE A 181 -10.97 -1.39 -7.18
CA ILE A 181 -9.54 -1.07 -7.18
C ILE A 181 -9.01 -1.13 -5.76
N PHE A 182 -8.06 -2.03 -5.51
CA PHE A 182 -7.34 -2.15 -4.25
C PHE A 182 -6.01 -1.41 -4.36
N ASN A 183 -5.94 -0.25 -3.70
CA ASN A 183 -4.77 0.63 -3.77
C ASN A 183 -3.75 0.28 -2.70
N PHE A 184 -2.63 -0.35 -3.11
CA PHE A 184 -1.41 -0.53 -2.31
C PHE A 184 -0.30 0.47 -2.65
N THR A 185 -0.55 1.35 -3.62
CA THR A 185 0.42 2.38 -3.98
C THR A 185 0.51 3.42 -2.87
N ASN A 186 1.72 3.58 -2.34
CA ASN A 186 1.99 4.50 -1.23
C ASN A 186 2.09 5.98 -1.69
N PRO A 187 1.83 6.91 -0.76
CA PRO A 187 1.22 6.73 0.57
C PRO A 187 -0.26 6.32 0.46
N SER A 188 -0.58 5.06 0.84
CA SER A 188 -1.86 4.45 0.47
C SER A 188 -3.08 5.25 0.95
N GLY A 189 -3.10 5.72 2.21
CA GLY A 189 -4.21 6.53 2.73
C GLY A 189 -4.37 7.86 1.99
N LEU A 190 -3.28 8.60 1.80
CA LEU A 190 -3.28 9.90 1.11
C LEU A 190 -3.66 9.76 -0.39
N VAL A 191 -3.14 8.75 -1.07
CA VAL A 191 -3.50 8.46 -2.47
C VAL A 191 -4.97 8.08 -2.57
N THR A 192 -5.47 7.23 -1.66
CA THR A 192 -6.89 6.86 -1.62
C THR A 192 -7.78 8.08 -1.34
N GLN A 193 -7.37 8.98 -0.42
CA GLN A 193 -8.06 10.26 -0.20
C GLN A 193 -8.17 11.06 -1.49
N ALA A 194 -7.08 11.21 -2.23
CA ALA A 194 -7.06 11.98 -3.48
C ALA A 194 -7.98 11.38 -4.55
N LEU A 195 -8.00 10.05 -4.68
CA LEU A 195 -8.85 9.36 -5.65
C LEU A 195 -10.33 9.45 -5.25
N ARG A 196 -10.66 9.26 -3.96
CA ARG A 196 -12.03 9.43 -3.44
C ARG A 196 -12.53 10.85 -3.60
N THR A 197 -11.70 11.86 -3.34
CA THR A 197 -12.04 13.29 -3.56
C THR A 197 -12.38 13.58 -5.03
N GLN A 198 -11.81 12.84 -5.97
CA GLN A 198 -12.11 12.94 -7.40
C GLN A 198 -13.31 12.08 -7.84
N GLY A 199 -14.02 11.43 -6.91
CA GLY A 199 -15.21 10.62 -7.20
C GLY A 199 -14.89 9.22 -7.77
N TYR A 200 -13.73 8.65 -7.46
CA TYR A 200 -13.41 7.24 -7.78
C TYR A 200 -13.83 6.33 -6.62
N ASP A 201 -15.16 6.13 -6.48
CA ASP A 201 -15.75 5.40 -5.34
C ASP A 201 -15.43 3.90 -5.34
N MET A 202 -14.92 3.36 -6.44
CA MET A 202 -14.47 1.97 -6.55
C MET A 202 -13.10 1.71 -5.89
N VAL A 203 -12.42 2.73 -5.34
CA VAL A 203 -11.07 2.60 -4.77
C VAL A 203 -11.12 2.33 -3.28
N TYR A 204 -10.45 1.28 -2.83
CA TYR A 204 -10.21 0.93 -1.44
C TYR A 204 -8.71 0.96 -1.17
N GLY A 205 -8.27 1.71 -0.17
CA GLY A 205 -6.89 1.70 0.27
C GLY A 205 -6.62 0.49 1.16
N VAL A 206 -5.50 -0.18 0.93
CA VAL A 206 -5.13 -1.40 1.64
C VAL A 206 -3.66 -1.35 2.07
N CYS A 207 -3.39 -1.95 3.24
CA CYS A 207 -2.06 -2.07 3.81
C CYS A 207 -1.88 -3.44 4.45
N ASP A 208 -0.67 -3.99 4.38
CA ASP A 208 -0.36 -5.28 4.99
C ASP A 208 0.04 -5.16 6.48
N ALA A 209 0.41 -3.96 6.96
CA ALA A 209 0.82 -3.76 8.34
C ALA A 209 -0.25 -4.18 9.37
N PRO A 210 -1.53 -3.76 9.29
CA PRO A 210 -2.56 -4.22 10.22
C PRO A 210 -2.76 -5.73 10.22
N SER A 211 -2.76 -6.37 9.03
CA SER A 211 -2.91 -7.83 8.92
C SER A 211 -1.68 -8.58 9.43
N GLY A 212 -0.49 -8.01 9.27
CA GLY A 212 0.76 -8.51 9.84
C GLY A 212 0.73 -8.48 11.37
N PHE A 213 0.32 -7.36 11.95
CA PHE A 213 0.22 -7.22 13.40
C PHE A 213 -0.86 -8.14 13.99
N HIS A 214 -2.01 -8.28 13.33
CA HIS A 214 -3.05 -9.25 13.69
C HIS A 214 -2.49 -10.66 13.80
N LYS A 215 -1.69 -11.12 12.82
CA LYS A 215 -1.04 -12.45 12.86
C LYS A 215 -0.06 -12.58 14.02
N GLN A 216 0.72 -11.52 14.30
CA GLN A 216 1.67 -11.53 15.41
C GLN A 216 0.95 -11.67 16.76
N LEU A 217 -0.19 -10.98 16.96
CA LEU A 217 -0.97 -11.07 18.19
C LEU A 217 -1.69 -12.42 18.34
N ALA A 218 -2.24 -12.97 17.26
CA ALA A 218 -2.83 -14.31 17.27
C ALA A 218 -1.77 -15.38 17.66
N ALA A 219 -0.57 -15.29 17.06
CA ALA A 219 0.55 -16.18 17.39
C ALA A 219 1.05 -15.99 18.84
N LEU A 220 1.08 -14.75 19.34
CA LEU A 220 1.41 -14.45 20.75
C LEU A 220 0.47 -15.18 21.73
N LEU A 221 -0.82 -15.26 21.37
CA LEU A 221 -1.85 -15.94 22.16
C LEU A 221 -1.92 -17.45 21.88
N GLY A 222 -1.24 -17.96 20.86
CA GLY A 222 -1.28 -19.37 20.45
C GLY A 222 -2.64 -19.79 19.88
N VAL A 223 -3.34 -18.88 19.18
CA VAL A 223 -4.66 -19.13 18.58
C VAL A 223 -4.63 -18.99 17.06
N GLU A 224 -5.56 -19.68 16.40
CA GLU A 224 -5.75 -19.53 14.95
C GLU A 224 -6.21 -18.10 14.63
N ARG A 225 -5.75 -17.58 13.48
CA ARG A 225 -5.99 -16.21 13.04
C ARG A 225 -7.48 -15.87 12.99
N GLU A 226 -8.30 -16.77 12.50
CA GLU A 226 -9.74 -16.61 12.28
C GLU A 226 -10.53 -16.47 13.59
N ARG A 227 -9.98 -16.94 14.70
CA ARG A 227 -10.59 -16.83 16.04
C ARG A 227 -10.27 -15.51 16.75
N PHE A 228 -9.24 -14.79 16.26
CA PHE A 228 -8.78 -13.54 16.84
C PHE A 228 -9.34 -12.35 16.06
N THR A 229 -9.83 -11.36 16.78
CA THR A 229 -10.27 -10.08 16.20
C THR A 229 -9.66 -8.91 16.97
N MET A 230 -9.44 -7.81 16.27
CA MET A 230 -9.01 -6.55 16.84
C MET A 230 -9.64 -5.37 16.07
N ARG A 231 -9.77 -4.25 16.73
CA ARG A 231 -10.22 -3.01 16.08
C ARG A 231 -9.02 -2.11 15.79
N CYS A 232 -9.00 -1.52 14.59
CA CYS A 232 -8.05 -0.53 14.13
C CYS A 232 -8.76 0.79 13.86
N TRP A 233 -8.13 1.92 14.21
CA TRP A 233 -8.61 3.26 13.93
C TRP A 233 -7.45 4.25 13.82
N GLY A 234 -7.62 5.25 12.94
CA GLY A 234 -6.62 6.28 12.65
C GLY A 234 -6.48 6.55 11.16
N LEU A 235 -5.26 6.79 10.71
CA LEU A 235 -4.89 6.96 9.32
C LEU A 235 -3.89 5.87 8.92
N ASN A 236 -3.76 5.62 7.62
CA ASN A 236 -2.74 4.68 7.15
C ASN A 236 -1.35 5.09 7.65
N HIS A 237 -0.61 4.16 8.25
CA HIS A 237 0.66 4.38 8.94
C HIS A 237 0.61 5.31 10.17
N LEU A 238 -0.58 5.62 10.65
CA LEU A 238 -0.82 6.43 11.84
C LEU A 238 -2.11 5.95 12.51
N SER A 239 -2.10 4.71 12.96
CA SER A 239 -3.26 4.02 13.52
C SER A 239 -2.95 3.31 14.83
N TRP A 240 -3.98 2.98 15.58
CA TRP A 240 -3.91 2.27 16.84
C TRP A 240 -4.85 1.09 16.83
N PHE A 241 -4.54 0.11 17.69
CA PHE A 241 -5.29 -1.13 17.82
C PHE A 241 -5.81 -1.30 19.24
N ASP A 242 -7.07 -1.75 19.35
CA ASP A 242 -7.75 -2.07 20.59
C ASP A 242 -8.77 -3.21 20.43
N SER A 243 -9.59 -3.45 21.47
CA SER A 243 -10.68 -4.42 21.46
C SER A 243 -10.30 -5.81 20.98
N PHE A 244 -9.20 -6.31 21.55
CA PHE A 244 -8.67 -7.64 21.22
C PHE A 244 -9.56 -8.75 21.78
N ARG A 245 -10.03 -9.64 20.90
CA ARG A 245 -10.95 -10.74 21.29
C ARG A 245 -10.53 -12.06 20.66
N VAL A 246 -10.79 -13.16 21.41
CA VAL A 246 -10.70 -14.53 20.89
C VAL A 246 -12.08 -15.16 21.08
N ASP A 247 -12.72 -15.61 20.00
CA ASP A 247 -14.08 -16.16 20.01
C ASP A 247 -15.09 -15.22 20.69
N GLY A 248 -14.89 -13.91 20.56
CA GLY A 248 -15.74 -12.87 21.17
C GLY A 248 -15.37 -12.51 22.63
N GLU A 249 -14.53 -13.27 23.31
CA GLU A 249 -14.06 -12.97 24.67
C GLU A 249 -12.92 -11.93 24.65
N ASP A 250 -12.97 -10.95 25.55
CA ASP A 250 -11.93 -9.92 25.69
C ASP A 250 -10.63 -10.52 26.22
N VAL A 251 -9.56 -10.35 25.47
CA VAL A 251 -8.19 -10.81 25.83
C VAL A 251 -7.20 -9.65 25.96
N THR A 252 -7.66 -8.41 25.98
CA THR A 252 -6.83 -7.20 26.06
C THR A 252 -5.85 -7.27 27.22
N GLY A 253 -6.32 -7.62 28.41
CA GLY A 253 -5.47 -7.75 29.59
C GLY A 253 -4.39 -8.83 29.44
N LYS A 254 -4.69 -9.95 28.74
CA LYS A 254 -3.71 -11.01 28.48
C LYS A 254 -2.61 -10.55 27.54
N ILE A 255 -2.96 -9.81 26.47
CA ILE A 255 -2.00 -9.26 25.51
C ILE A 255 -1.09 -8.25 26.20
N LEU A 256 -1.65 -7.26 26.90
CA LEU A 256 -0.88 -6.21 27.56
C LEU A 256 0.05 -6.72 28.66
N ALA A 257 -0.33 -7.81 29.33
CA ALA A 257 0.49 -8.46 30.36
C ALA A 257 1.52 -9.45 29.82
N ALA A 258 1.49 -9.77 28.50
CA ALA A 258 2.40 -10.76 27.93
C ALA A 258 3.82 -10.18 27.75
N PRO A 259 4.87 -10.71 28.41
CA PRO A 259 6.24 -10.20 28.24
C PRO A 259 6.73 -10.30 26.80
N ARG A 260 6.28 -11.30 26.05
CA ARG A 260 6.62 -11.53 24.64
C ARG A 260 6.03 -10.48 23.71
N LEU A 261 5.05 -9.66 24.13
CA LEU A 261 4.50 -8.57 23.33
C LEU A 261 5.60 -7.62 22.83
N TYR A 262 6.53 -7.26 23.72
CA TYR A 262 7.65 -6.36 23.42
C TYR A 262 8.94 -7.09 22.97
N GLN A 263 8.86 -8.39 22.69
CA GLN A 263 9.98 -9.20 22.20
C GLN A 263 9.72 -9.72 20.78
N ASP A 264 8.53 -10.27 20.57
CA ASP A 264 8.18 -11.07 19.39
C ASP A 264 7.26 -10.33 18.40
N THR A 265 6.76 -9.14 18.78
CA THR A 265 5.88 -8.34 17.91
C THR A 265 6.52 -6.99 17.55
N GLU A 266 5.85 -6.22 16.72
CA GLU A 266 6.23 -4.84 16.36
C GLU A 266 6.36 -3.92 17.60
N MET A 267 5.71 -4.28 18.71
CA MET A 267 5.80 -3.52 19.96
C MET A 267 7.22 -3.46 20.53
N LYS A 268 8.16 -4.30 20.11
CA LYS A 268 9.57 -4.24 20.46
C LYS A 268 10.25 -2.88 20.16
N HIS A 269 9.64 -2.09 19.28
CA HIS A 269 10.12 -0.75 18.91
C HIS A 269 9.63 0.36 19.84
N PHE A 270 8.71 0.03 20.77
CA PHE A 270 8.06 1.00 21.65
C PHE A 270 8.34 0.73 23.12
N ASP A 271 8.50 1.80 23.91
CA ASP A 271 8.55 1.68 25.34
C ASP A 271 7.18 1.29 25.90
N PRO A 272 7.08 0.28 26.79
CA PRO A 272 5.81 -0.09 27.41
C PRO A 272 5.12 1.08 28.13
N GLU A 273 5.90 2.03 28.61
CA GLU A 273 5.38 3.24 29.26
C GLU A 273 4.62 4.13 28.28
N LEU A 274 5.10 4.27 27.03
CA LEU A 274 4.40 5.05 26.00
C LEU A 274 3.03 4.42 25.70
N VAL A 275 2.95 3.08 25.60
CA VAL A 275 1.67 2.38 25.38
C VAL A 275 0.71 2.64 26.55
N ARG A 276 1.19 2.58 27.79
CA ARG A 276 0.37 2.88 28.97
C ARG A 276 -0.12 4.34 28.99
N LEU A 277 0.77 5.30 28.70
CA LEU A 277 0.43 6.71 28.62
C LEU A 277 -0.55 7.04 27.50
N SER A 278 -0.56 6.24 26.43
CA SER A 278 -1.50 6.38 25.31
C SER A 278 -2.87 5.71 25.56
N GLY A 279 -3.14 5.23 26.78
CA GLY A 279 -4.42 4.58 27.11
C GLY A 279 -4.45 3.08 26.84
N ASN A 280 -3.29 2.43 26.76
CA ASN A 280 -3.11 1.01 26.44
C ASN A 280 -3.58 0.63 25.00
N PHE A 281 -3.63 1.59 24.09
CA PHE A 281 -3.80 1.33 22.67
C PHE A 281 -2.45 0.94 22.06
N LEU A 282 -2.41 -0.17 21.32
CA LEU A 282 -1.19 -0.61 20.66
C LEU A 282 -0.96 0.20 19.38
N PRO A 283 0.18 0.88 19.24
CA PRO A 283 0.46 1.70 18.05
C PRO A 283 0.83 0.83 16.84
N ASN A 284 0.49 1.28 15.65
CA ASN A 284 1.07 0.80 14.41
C ASN A 284 2.60 1.04 14.40
N GLU A 285 3.39 0.16 13.80
CA GLU A 285 4.85 0.27 13.77
C GLU A 285 5.38 1.62 13.24
N TYR A 286 4.67 2.23 12.29
CA TYR A 286 5.05 3.53 11.72
C TYR A 286 4.92 4.71 12.69
N LEU A 287 4.16 4.56 13.80
CA LEU A 287 4.13 5.55 14.87
C LEU A 287 5.49 5.71 15.57
N TYR A 288 6.41 4.76 15.37
CA TYR A 288 7.81 4.92 15.75
C TYR A 288 8.41 6.23 15.19
N PHE A 289 8.14 6.55 13.94
CA PHE A 289 8.65 7.76 13.30
C PHE A 289 8.10 9.06 13.91
N TYR A 290 6.91 9.02 14.48
CA TYR A 290 6.29 10.17 15.15
C TYR A 290 6.77 10.33 16.59
N TYR A 291 6.82 9.24 17.35
CA TYR A 291 7.19 9.28 18.77
C TYR A 291 8.70 9.30 19.01
N TYR A 292 9.49 8.78 18.08
CA TYR A 292 10.96 8.70 18.18
C TYR A 292 11.64 9.37 16.97
N SER A 293 11.04 10.42 16.39
CA SER A 293 11.50 11.07 15.15
C SER A 293 12.97 11.50 15.22
N ASN A 294 13.40 12.16 16.30
CA ASN A 294 14.79 12.58 16.46
C ASN A 294 15.77 11.39 16.48
N ARG A 295 15.39 10.30 17.17
CA ARG A 295 16.21 9.08 17.22
C ARG A 295 16.31 8.43 15.84
N ALA A 296 15.20 8.36 15.10
CA ALA A 296 15.20 7.83 13.74
C ALA A 296 16.08 8.66 12.80
N VAL A 297 15.95 9.98 12.81
CA VAL A 297 16.78 10.90 12.00
C VAL A 297 18.26 10.72 12.33
N GLN A 298 18.63 10.73 13.62
CA GLN A 298 20.02 10.56 14.05
C GLN A 298 20.58 9.19 13.64
N SER A 299 19.79 8.12 13.78
CA SER A 299 20.19 6.78 13.38
C SER A 299 20.47 6.70 11.86
N ILE A 300 19.57 7.28 11.04
CA ILE A 300 19.74 7.32 9.59
C ILE A 300 20.95 8.14 9.18
N LEU A 301 21.14 9.33 9.79
CA LEU A 301 22.29 10.19 9.51
C LEU A 301 23.62 9.58 9.93
N SER A 302 23.63 8.74 10.97
CA SER A 302 24.81 8.01 11.43
C SER A 302 25.14 6.82 10.55
N SER A 303 24.19 6.37 9.74
CA SER A 303 24.40 5.29 8.79
C SER A 303 25.13 5.78 7.53
N SER A 304 25.97 4.93 6.94
CA SER A 304 26.65 5.23 5.67
C SER A 304 25.68 5.37 4.50
N LYS A 305 24.52 4.71 4.57
CA LYS A 305 23.48 4.69 3.53
C LYS A 305 22.10 4.80 4.13
N THR A 306 21.19 5.42 3.36
CA THR A 306 19.77 5.37 3.68
C THR A 306 19.15 4.02 3.28
N ARG A 307 17.94 3.76 3.73
CA ARG A 307 17.18 2.58 3.30
C ARG A 307 16.95 2.59 1.79
N GLY A 308 16.62 3.74 1.19
CA GLY A 308 16.44 3.90 -0.25
C GLY A 308 17.68 3.56 -1.03
N GLU A 309 18.85 4.05 -0.61
CA GLU A 309 20.13 3.75 -1.25
C GLU A 309 20.48 2.25 -1.16
N THR A 310 20.22 1.63 -0.02
CA THR A 310 20.45 0.19 0.17
C THR A 310 19.55 -0.62 -0.78
N ILE A 311 18.26 -0.28 -0.88
CA ILE A 311 17.33 -0.93 -1.80
C ILE A 311 17.73 -0.72 -3.26
N LEU A 312 18.07 0.50 -3.64
CA LEU A 312 18.50 0.83 -5.00
C LEU A 312 19.73 -0.02 -5.41
N GLU A 313 20.74 -0.10 -4.54
CA GLU A 313 21.95 -0.90 -4.81
C GLU A 313 21.63 -2.39 -4.97
N ILE A 314 20.80 -2.96 -4.07
CA ILE A 314 20.39 -4.36 -4.15
C ILE A 314 19.62 -4.62 -5.45
N ASN A 315 18.67 -3.76 -5.79
CA ASN A 315 17.86 -3.90 -7.00
C ASN A 315 18.73 -3.78 -8.27
N GLN A 316 19.70 -2.86 -8.30
CA GLN A 316 20.63 -2.75 -9.42
C GLN A 316 21.53 -3.98 -9.56
N LYS A 317 22.00 -4.57 -8.44
CA LYS A 317 22.77 -5.84 -8.46
C LYS A 317 21.90 -6.98 -8.98
N MET A 318 20.67 -7.10 -8.48
CA MET A 318 19.70 -8.09 -8.93
C MET A 318 19.39 -7.95 -10.43
N HIS A 319 19.18 -6.72 -10.91
CA HIS A 319 18.94 -6.47 -12.34
C HIS A 319 20.11 -6.97 -13.22
N ARG A 320 21.34 -6.63 -12.84
CA ARG A 320 22.55 -7.10 -13.58
C ARG A 320 22.69 -8.60 -13.53
N ALA A 321 22.49 -9.21 -12.36
CA ALA A 321 22.57 -10.67 -12.24
C ALA A 321 21.52 -11.40 -13.07
N LEU A 322 20.30 -10.85 -13.17
CA LEU A 322 19.23 -11.39 -14.02
C LEU A 322 19.50 -11.17 -15.52
N ASP A 323 20.29 -10.16 -15.92
CA ASP A 323 20.70 -9.96 -17.33
C ASP A 323 21.68 -11.06 -17.84
N GLU A 324 22.39 -11.71 -16.92
CA GLU A 324 23.30 -12.82 -17.24
C GLU A 324 22.59 -14.19 -17.33
N ILE A 325 21.30 -14.26 -17.01
CA ILE A 325 20.52 -15.49 -17.03
C ILE A 325 19.59 -15.48 -18.25
N ASP A 326 19.60 -16.56 -19.03
CA ASP A 326 18.60 -16.79 -20.07
C ASP A 326 17.26 -17.14 -19.44
N ILE A 327 16.49 -16.09 -19.10
CA ILE A 327 15.20 -16.21 -18.40
C ILE A 327 14.17 -17.04 -19.19
N ASP A 328 14.29 -17.10 -20.52
CA ASP A 328 13.38 -17.87 -21.35
C ASP A 328 13.63 -19.39 -21.25
N HIS A 329 14.85 -19.79 -20.93
CA HIS A 329 15.24 -21.20 -20.83
C HIS A 329 15.52 -21.66 -19.41
N ASP A 330 15.83 -20.73 -18.46
CA ASP A 330 16.12 -21.08 -17.07
C ASP A 330 15.46 -20.12 -16.07
N LEU A 331 14.12 -20.24 -15.98
CA LEU A 331 13.33 -19.46 -15.03
C LEU A 331 13.61 -19.83 -13.55
N GLU A 332 14.07 -21.06 -13.28
CA GLU A 332 14.40 -21.47 -11.91
C GLU A 332 15.67 -20.80 -11.40
N ALA A 333 16.72 -20.69 -12.24
CA ALA A 333 17.90 -19.89 -11.91
C ALA A 333 17.53 -18.42 -11.72
N ALA A 334 16.64 -17.87 -12.55
CA ALA A 334 16.16 -16.50 -12.39
C ALA A 334 15.39 -16.30 -11.08
N PHE A 335 14.53 -17.25 -10.70
CA PHE A 335 13.83 -17.24 -9.41
C PHE A 335 14.81 -17.29 -8.23
N HIS A 336 15.80 -18.18 -8.27
CA HIS A 336 16.80 -18.27 -7.20
C HIS A 336 17.61 -16.98 -7.06
N CYS A 337 18.08 -16.42 -8.18
CA CYS A 337 18.76 -15.11 -8.20
C CYS A 337 17.86 -14.00 -7.59
N PHE A 338 16.59 -13.95 -7.96
CA PHE A 338 15.62 -13.04 -7.41
C PHE A 338 15.47 -13.22 -5.89
N MET A 339 15.24 -14.44 -5.40
CA MET A 339 15.04 -14.73 -3.97
C MET A 339 16.25 -14.37 -3.12
N LEU A 340 17.47 -14.62 -3.62
CA LEU A 340 18.70 -14.21 -2.94
C LEU A 340 18.76 -12.70 -2.68
N HIS A 341 18.48 -11.90 -3.70
CA HIS A 341 18.49 -10.45 -3.56
C HIS A 341 17.27 -9.93 -2.74
N TYR A 342 16.12 -10.59 -2.86
CA TYR A 342 14.96 -10.26 -2.03
C TYR A 342 15.23 -10.49 -0.55
N ALA A 343 15.89 -11.60 -0.19
CA ALA A 343 16.34 -11.87 1.18
C ALA A 343 17.25 -10.75 1.72
N MET A 344 18.17 -10.23 0.89
CA MET A 344 19.02 -9.08 1.27
C MET A 344 18.21 -7.82 1.58
N ARG A 345 17.10 -7.59 0.85
CA ARG A 345 16.20 -6.45 1.13
C ARG A 345 15.48 -6.59 2.45
N GLU A 346 14.93 -7.78 2.71
CA GLU A 346 14.19 -8.06 3.96
C GLU A 346 15.12 -8.05 5.18
N ASN A 347 16.36 -8.51 5.04
CA ASN A 347 17.37 -8.46 6.09
C ASN A 347 17.66 -7.05 6.62
N SER A 348 17.48 -6.03 5.79
CA SER A 348 17.75 -4.63 6.14
C SER A 348 16.50 -3.85 6.54
N TYR A 349 15.31 -4.48 6.63
CA TYR A 349 14.07 -3.79 6.97
C TYR A 349 14.06 -3.31 8.43
N PHE A 350 13.80 -2.02 8.63
CA PHE A 350 13.78 -1.33 9.92
C PHE A 350 15.11 -1.33 10.70
N THR A 351 16.20 -1.86 10.12
CA THR A 351 17.48 -1.96 10.82
C THR A 351 18.22 -0.61 10.90
N ILE A 352 18.16 0.19 9.84
CA ILE A 352 18.82 1.50 9.77
C ILE A 352 18.12 2.50 10.69
N GLU A 353 16.81 2.53 10.67
CA GLU A 353 15.97 3.46 11.42
C GLU A 353 16.01 3.21 12.92
N THR A 354 16.13 1.96 13.33
CA THR A 354 16.11 1.54 14.75
C THR A 354 17.49 1.18 15.31
N GLY A 355 18.52 1.07 14.46
CA GLY A 355 19.85 0.58 14.86
C GLY A 355 19.86 -0.92 15.20
N GLY A 356 18.92 -1.71 14.63
CA GLY A 356 18.80 -3.14 14.88
C GLY A 356 19.80 -3.99 14.08
N ALA A 357 19.87 -5.30 14.40
CA ALA A 357 20.69 -6.27 13.68
C ALA A 357 19.96 -6.81 12.41
N PRO A 358 20.67 -7.16 11.33
CA PRO A 358 20.11 -7.82 10.18
C PRO A 358 19.49 -9.18 10.55
N LYS A 359 18.42 -9.55 9.82
CA LYS A 359 17.77 -10.87 9.94
C LYS A 359 18.45 -11.86 8.99
N ASN A 360 18.54 -13.14 9.37
CA ASN A 360 18.87 -14.21 8.43
C ASN A 360 17.58 -14.69 7.75
N ILE A 361 17.61 -14.76 6.41
CA ILE A 361 16.49 -15.27 5.62
C ILE A 361 17.03 -16.36 4.70
N ASP A 362 16.41 -17.53 4.74
CA ASP A 362 16.73 -18.64 3.85
C ASP A 362 16.25 -18.34 2.45
N VAL A 363 16.99 -18.84 1.45
CA VAL A 363 16.65 -18.70 0.03
C VAL A 363 16.04 -20.01 -0.44
N PRO A 364 14.69 -20.08 -0.56
CA PRO A 364 14.02 -21.32 -0.97
C PRO A 364 14.14 -21.55 -2.47
N THR A 365 14.02 -22.80 -2.88
CA THR A 365 13.71 -23.18 -4.26
C THR A 365 12.28 -22.77 -4.64
N VAL A 366 11.91 -22.82 -5.92
CA VAL A 366 10.52 -22.52 -6.35
C VAL A 366 9.53 -23.45 -5.64
N GLU A 367 9.80 -24.75 -5.59
CA GLU A 367 8.95 -25.76 -4.96
C GLU A 367 8.80 -25.56 -3.46
N GLU A 368 9.87 -25.23 -2.76
CA GLU A 368 9.82 -24.90 -1.34
C GLU A 368 9.03 -23.62 -1.11
N PHE A 369 9.25 -22.58 -1.94
CA PHE A 369 8.52 -21.33 -1.84
C PHE A 369 7.01 -21.50 -2.03
N ILE A 370 6.56 -22.24 -3.04
CA ILE A 370 5.12 -22.45 -3.27
C ILE A 370 4.46 -23.30 -2.18
N ARG A 371 5.19 -24.21 -1.52
CA ARG A 371 4.69 -25.05 -0.41
C ARG A 371 4.65 -24.32 0.93
N GLN A 372 5.44 -23.26 1.10
CA GLN A 372 5.38 -22.47 2.34
C GLN A 372 3.97 -21.88 2.50
N PRO A 373 3.47 -21.76 3.74
CA PRO A 373 2.22 -21.06 4.00
C PRO A 373 2.22 -19.67 3.35
N ASP A 374 1.09 -19.29 2.79
CA ASP A 374 0.94 -17.95 2.26
C ASP A 374 0.91 -16.92 3.39
N GLY A 375 1.80 -15.96 3.32
CA GLY A 375 1.80 -14.81 4.21
C GLY A 375 0.56 -13.92 4.06
N GLY A 376 -0.23 -14.10 3.00
CA GLY A 376 -1.38 -13.27 2.64
C GLY A 376 -0.96 -11.93 2.03
N GLY A 377 -0.10 -11.18 2.71
CA GLY A 377 0.42 -9.90 2.22
C GLY A 377 -0.64 -9.00 1.57
N TYR A 378 -0.26 -8.28 0.56
CA TYR A 378 -1.16 -7.36 -0.18
C TYR A 378 -2.32 -8.07 -0.87
N ALA A 379 -2.06 -9.21 -1.53
CA ALA A 379 -3.12 -9.93 -2.25
C ALA A 379 -4.13 -10.55 -1.28
N GLY A 380 -3.69 -11.03 -0.13
CA GLY A 380 -4.58 -11.65 0.86
C GLY A 380 -5.72 -10.72 1.27
N VAL A 381 -5.42 -9.45 1.57
CA VAL A 381 -6.45 -8.46 1.92
C VAL A 381 -7.47 -8.27 0.79
N ALA A 382 -6.99 -8.12 -0.47
CA ALA A 382 -7.87 -7.97 -1.62
C ALA A 382 -8.71 -9.23 -1.88
N LEU A 383 -8.11 -10.42 -1.79
CA LEU A 383 -8.79 -11.69 -2.03
C LEU A 383 -9.85 -12.02 -0.96
N ASP A 384 -9.54 -11.74 0.32
CA ASP A 384 -10.50 -11.90 1.41
C ASP A 384 -11.72 -10.98 1.18
N PHE A 385 -11.49 -9.73 0.75
CA PHE A 385 -12.58 -8.81 0.38
C PHE A 385 -13.42 -9.33 -0.78
N ILE A 386 -12.76 -9.77 -1.87
CA ILE A 386 -13.42 -10.31 -3.06
C ILE A 386 -14.26 -11.53 -2.71
N LYS A 387 -13.70 -12.45 -1.91
CA LYS A 387 -14.39 -13.66 -1.44
C LYS A 387 -15.62 -13.29 -0.61
N ALA A 388 -15.47 -12.43 0.39
CA ALA A 388 -16.57 -12.01 1.26
C ALA A 388 -17.72 -11.38 0.45
N ARG A 389 -17.38 -10.50 -0.48
CA ARG A 389 -18.36 -9.88 -1.37
C ARG A 389 -19.07 -10.90 -2.29
N ALA A 390 -18.33 -11.86 -2.81
CA ALA A 390 -18.90 -12.88 -3.71
C ALA A 390 -19.80 -13.90 -3.00
N THR A 391 -19.47 -14.24 -1.75
CA THR A 391 -20.20 -15.23 -0.94
C THR A 391 -21.28 -14.63 -0.06
N GLY A 392 -21.21 -13.33 0.22
CA GLY A 392 -22.04 -12.67 1.25
C GLY A 392 -21.61 -13.00 2.69
N GLU A 393 -20.49 -13.70 2.87
CA GLU A 393 -19.93 -13.98 4.19
C GLU A 393 -19.44 -12.69 4.83
N LYS A 394 -19.86 -12.45 6.08
CA LYS A 394 -19.42 -11.29 6.83
C LYS A 394 -18.06 -11.53 7.44
N ILE A 395 -17.10 -10.70 7.10
CA ILE A 395 -15.75 -10.71 7.71
C ILE A 395 -15.35 -9.32 8.19
N GLN A 396 -14.41 -9.25 9.11
CA GLN A 396 -13.80 -7.98 9.52
C GLN A 396 -12.40 -7.86 8.97
N MET A 397 -12.07 -6.68 8.42
CA MET A 397 -10.73 -6.34 7.96
C MET A 397 -10.45 -4.85 8.09
N VAL A 398 -9.16 -4.48 8.05
CA VAL A 398 -8.73 -3.08 8.10
C VAL A 398 -8.53 -2.54 6.71
N LEU A 399 -9.17 -1.41 6.40
CA LEU A 399 -9.10 -0.73 5.11
C LEU A 399 -8.95 0.78 5.30
N SER A 400 -8.36 1.45 4.32
CA SER A 400 -8.43 2.91 4.19
C SER A 400 -9.67 3.26 3.34
N VAL A 401 -10.71 3.77 4.01
CA VAL A 401 -12.04 4.05 3.45
C VAL A 401 -12.55 5.40 3.92
N PRO A 402 -13.53 6.02 3.23
CA PRO A 402 -14.24 7.18 3.75
C PRO A 402 -14.82 6.90 5.12
N ASN A 403 -14.76 7.90 6.00
CA ASN A 403 -15.23 7.82 7.38
C ASN A 403 -16.72 7.43 7.50
N ASN A 404 -17.58 7.96 6.64
CA ASN A 404 -19.04 7.66 6.61
C ASN A 404 -19.69 7.67 8.00
N GLY A 405 -19.29 8.60 8.86
CA GLY A 405 -19.84 8.74 10.22
C GLY A 405 -19.26 7.79 11.27
N ALA A 406 -18.32 6.89 10.92
CA ALA A 406 -17.73 5.95 11.89
C ALA A 406 -16.96 6.65 13.02
N CYS A 407 -16.31 7.77 12.71
CA CYS A 407 -15.58 8.60 13.66
C CYS A 407 -16.15 10.02 13.68
N PRO A 408 -16.76 10.46 14.81
CA PRO A 408 -17.48 11.74 14.87
C PRO A 408 -16.58 12.98 14.82
N TYR A 409 -15.26 12.79 14.84
CA TYR A 409 -14.27 13.88 14.84
C TYR A 409 -13.82 14.29 13.44
N PHE A 410 -14.23 13.57 12.39
CA PHE A 410 -13.79 13.75 10.99
C PHE A 410 -15.00 13.82 10.05
N ALA A 411 -14.82 14.44 8.90
CA ALA A 411 -15.85 14.52 7.88
C ALA A 411 -16.11 13.13 7.24
N ASP A 412 -17.32 12.91 6.72
CA ASP A 412 -17.70 11.64 6.10
C ASP A 412 -16.79 11.26 4.93
N GLY A 413 -16.30 12.23 4.16
CA GLY A 413 -15.40 12.02 3.05
C GLY A 413 -13.91 11.88 3.42
N ASP A 414 -13.54 12.07 4.70
CA ASP A 414 -12.15 11.85 5.14
C ASP A 414 -11.82 10.36 5.10
N VAL A 415 -10.82 9.98 4.31
CA VAL A 415 -10.35 8.60 4.27
C VAL A 415 -9.56 8.29 5.54
N MET A 416 -10.00 7.27 6.25
CA MET A 416 -9.41 6.79 7.50
C MET A 416 -9.03 5.32 7.40
N GLU A 417 -8.04 4.86 8.16
CA GLU A 417 -7.74 3.44 8.31
C GLU A 417 -8.57 2.86 9.46
N LEU A 418 -9.57 2.08 9.08
CA LEU A 418 -10.60 1.59 10.00
C LEU A 418 -10.83 0.09 9.84
N THR A 419 -11.20 -0.57 10.95
CA THR A 419 -11.82 -1.89 10.85
C THR A 419 -13.20 -1.74 10.20
N CYS A 420 -13.42 -2.51 9.14
CA CYS A 420 -14.67 -2.56 8.40
C CYS A 420 -15.29 -3.96 8.49
N GLU A 421 -16.61 -4.05 8.54
CA GLU A 421 -17.35 -5.26 8.18
C GLU A 421 -17.48 -5.28 6.66
N ILE A 422 -17.11 -6.40 6.04
CA ILE A 422 -17.26 -6.62 4.59
C ILE A 422 -18.38 -7.63 4.38
N ASP A 423 -19.25 -7.33 3.43
CA ASP A 423 -20.34 -8.21 3.00
C ASP A 423 -20.59 -8.10 1.47
N GLY A 424 -21.75 -8.59 1.00
CA GLY A 424 -22.15 -8.52 -0.41
C GLY A 424 -22.30 -7.10 -0.96
N GLU A 425 -22.53 -6.10 -0.10
CA GLU A 425 -22.69 -4.69 -0.50
C GLU A 425 -21.38 -3.93 -0.51
N GLY A 426 -20.37 -4.39 0.25
CA GLY A 426 -19.04 -3.77 0.28
C GLY A 426 -18.44 -3.63 1.67
N ALA A 427 -17.77 -2.50 1.93
CA ALA A 427 -17.09 -2.23 3.19
C ALA A 427 -17.87 -1.23 4.03
N HIS A 428 -18.19 -1.61 5.26
CA HIS A 428 -18.93 -0.82 6.24
C HIS A 428 -17.99 -0.52 7.42
N PRO A 429 -17.45 0.70 7.55
CA PRO A 429 -16.55 1.03 8.66
C PRO A 429 -17.27 0.92 10.00
N LEU A 430 -16.62 0.27 10.97
CA LEU A 430 -17.16 0.12 12.31
C LEU A 430 -16.97 1.40 13.13
N PRO A 431 -17.89 1.69 14.08
CA PRO A 431 -17.78 2.86 14.95
C PRO A 431 -16.44 2.88 15.71
N VAL A 432 -15.80 4.04 15.69
CA VAL A 432 -14.54 4.30 16.41
C VAL A 432 -14.85 4.65 17.87
N PRO A 433 -14.05 4.20 18.86
CA PRO A 433 -14.22 4.55 20.25
C PRO A 433 -13.94 6.05 20.47
N GLU A 434 -14.18 6.53 21.68
CA GLU A 434 -13.65 7.84 22.09
C GLU A 434 -12.13 7.85 21.96
N ILE A 435 -11.62 8.75 21.13
CA ILE A 435 -10.19 8.88 20.88
C ILE A 435 -9.58 9.83 21.92
N PRO A 436 -8.54 9.38 22.68
CA PRO A 436 -7.92 10.26 23.65
C PRO A 436 -7.27 11.49 22.98
N PRO A 437 -7.18 12.65 23.70
CA PRO A 437 -6.73 13.90 23.12
C PRO A 437 -5.36 13.86 22.44
N MET A 438 -4.43 13.05 22.96
CA MET A 438 -3.08 12.91 22.39
C MET A 438 -3.13 12.32 20.98
N GLN A 439 -3.84 11.21 20.79
CA GLN A 439 -4.00 10.56 19.49
C GLN A 439 -4.86 11.40 18.55
N LEU A 440 -5.99 11.95 19.06
CA LEU A 440 -6.90 12.76 18.27
C LEU A 440 -6.22 13.97 17.67
N ASN A 441 -5.38 14.68 18.46
CA ASN A 441 -4.64 15.84 17.97
C ASN A 441 -3.66 15.45 16.85
N LEU A 442 -2.96 14.33 17.00
CA LEU A 442 -2.02 13.83 16.00
C LEU A 442 -2.74 13.45 14.71
N ILE A 443 -3.86 12.69 14.81
CA ILE A 443 -4.66 12.29 13.65
C ILE A 443 -5.20 13.52 12.93
N ARG A 444 -5.78 14.49 13.65
CA ARG A 444 -6.31 15.74 13.06
C ARG A 444 -5.25 16.52 12.30
N THR A 445 -4.07 16.64 12.88
CA THR A 445 -2.97 17.39 12.26
C THR A 445 -2.50 16.71 10.98
N VAL A 446 -2.34 15.38 10.99
CA VAL A 446 -1.90 14.64 9.80
C VAL A 446 -3.03 14.55 8.76
N LYS A 447 -4.30 14.43 9.17
CA LYS A 447 -5.43 14.48 8.22
C LYS A 447 -5.51 15.84 7.52
N LEU A 448 -5.33 16.93 8.24
CA LEU A 448 -5.27 18.27 7.62
C LEU A 448 -4.10 18.39 6.64
N TYR A 449 -2.93 17.82 6.96
CA TYR A 449 -1.82 17.73 6.02
C TYR A 449 -2.20 16.94 4.77
N GLU A 450 -2.85 15.77 4.92
CA GLU A 450 -3.30 14.96 3.78
C GLU A 450 -4.26 15.74 2.88
N ASN A 451 -5.28 16.36 3.46
CA ASN A 451 -6.27 17.14 2.71
C ASN A 451 -5.63 18.32 1.96
N LEU A 452 -4.74 19.08 2.62
CA LEU A 452 -3.98 20.16 1.98
C LEU A 452 -3.06 19.65 0.87
N THR A 453 -2.46 18.47 1.02
CA THR A 453 -1.62 17.85 -0.02
C THR A 453 -2.46 17.46 -1.23
N VAL A 454 -3.63 16.86 -1.01
CA VAL A 454 -4.58 16.52 -2.09
C VAL A 454 -4.99 17.79 -2.84
N GLU A 455 -5.42 18.82 -2.11
CA GLU A 455 -5.80 20.10 -2.71
C GLU A 455 -4.63 20.75 -3.47
N ALA A 456 -3.41 20.72 -2.90
CA ALA A 456 -2.22 21.26 -3.55
C ALA A 456 -1.95 20.60 -4.92
N ILE A 457 -2.13 19.28 -5.01
CA ILE A 457 -1.89 18.53 -6.25
C ILE A 457 -3.01 18.77 -7.25
N LEU A 458 -4.28 18.69 -6.81
CA LEU A 458 -5.44 18.80 -7.71
C LEU A 458 -5.64 20.22 -8.24
N GLU A 459 -5.41 21.24 -7.39
CA GLU A 459 -5.54 22.65 -7.75
C GLU A 459 -4.23 23.29 -8.24
N LYS A 460 -3.12 22.53 -8.22
CA LYS A 460 -1.77 22.99 -8.53
C LYS A 460 -1.31 24.18 -7.68
N SER A 461 -1.68 24.17 -6.39
CA SER A 461 -1.43 25.26 -5.47
C SER A 461 -0.13 25.11 -4.68
N TYR A 462 0.83 25.98 -4.96
CA TYR A 462 2.07 26.08 -4.19
C TYR A 462 1.81 26.46 -2.73
N GLU A 463 0.90 27.38 -2.48
CA GLU A 463 0.57 27.84 -1.13
C GLU A 463 0.07 26.69 -0.25
N LYS A 464 -0.85 25.83 -0.79
CA LYS A 464 -1.37 24.67 -0.07
C LYS A 464 -0.29 23.62 0.17
N ALA A 465 0.62 23.42 -0.78
CA ALA A 465 1.77 22.52 -0.61
C ALA A 465 2.68 22.97 0.55
N VAL A 466 3.02 24.25 0.61
CA VAL A 466 3.83 24.80 1.71
C VAL A 466 3.07 24.71 3.05
N LYS A 467 1.79 25.04 3.09
CA LYS A 467 0.95 24.90 4.29
C LYS A 467 0.93 23.45 4.79
N ALA A 468 0.72 22.48 3.89
CA ALA A 468 0.70 21.06 4.22
C ALA A 468 1.98 20.62 4.94
N LEU A 469 3.14 20.91 4.37
CA LEU A 469 4.42 20.54 4.99
C LEU A 469 4.72 21.35 6.25
N THR A 470 4.28 22.62 6.33
CA THR A 470 4.49 23.45 7.53
C THR A 470 3.83 22.87 8.77
N ILE A 471 2.61 22.33 8.62
CA ILE A 471 1.85 21.78 9.76
C ILE A 471 2.20 20.32 10.07
N HIS A 472 2.89 19.62 9.16
CA HIS A 472 3.20 18.20 9.38
C HIS A 472 4.10 18.01 10.61
N PRO A 473 3.75 17.12 11.58
CA PRO A 473 4.48 17.00 12.85
C PRO A 473 5.97 16.67 12.70
N LEU A 474 6.35 15.97 11.63
CA LEU A 474 7.74 15.58 11.34
C LEU A 474 8.55 16.70 10.66
N ILE A 475 7.96 17.86 10.40
CA ILE A 475 8.61 19.02 9.76
C ILE A 475 8.45 20.24 10.65
N ASN A 476 7.21 20.67 10.89
CA ASN A 476 6.82 21.74 11.81
C ASN A 476 7.72 23.00 11.72
N SER A 477 8.03 23.41 10.48
CA SER A 477 8.92 24.55 10.20
C SER A 477 8.61 25.14 8.83
N TYR A 478 8.20 26.39 8.78
CA TYR A 478 7.92 27.10 7.52
C TYR A 478 9.13 27.19 6.57
N PRO A 479 10.36 27.57 7.02
CA PRO A 479 11.50 27.66 6.12
C PRO A 479 11.87 26.29 5.50
N ILE A 480 11.79 25.22 6.31
CA ILE A 480 12.06 23.84 5.84
C ILE A 480 10.98 23.41 4.85
N ALA A 481 9.70 23.60 5.21
CA ALA A 481 8.57 23.27 4.34
C ALA A 481 8.68 23.95 2.98
N LYS A 482 8.97 25.26 2.98
CA LYS A 482 9.16 26.03 1.76
C LYS A 482 10.30 25.49 0.89
N SER A 483 11.46 25.22 1.49
CA SER A 483 12.63 24.67 0.77
C SER A 483 12.36 23.28 0.18
N LEU A 484 11.67 22.42 0.93
CA LEU A 484 11.27 21.09 0.47
C LEU A 484 10.31 21.18 -0.71
N VAL A 485 9.26 22.03 -0.63
CA VAL A 485 8.32 22.23 -1.73
C VAL A 485 9.02 22.78 -2.96
N ASP A 486 9.90 23.78 -2.81
CA ASP A 486 10.67 24.34 -3.92
C ASP A 486 11.52 23.28 -4.62
N THR A 487 12.14 22.37 -3.87
CA THR A 487 12.93 21.26 -4.41
C THR A 487 12.07 20.22 -5.11
N TYR A 488 11.00 19.77 -4.45
CA TYR A 488 10.15 18.69 -4.98
C TYR A 488 9.31 19.13 -6.20
N LYS A 489 8.80 20.37 -6.23
CA LYS A 489 8.06 20.86 -7.39
C LYS A 489 8.89 20.88 -8.67
N GLU A 490 10.18 21.25 -8.57
CA GLU A 490 11.08 21.22 -9.73
C GLU A 490 11.40 19.78 -10.16
N ARG A 491 11.69 18.89 -9.20
CA ARG A 491 11.99 17.47 -9.48
C ARG A 491 10.81 16.76 -10.13
N TYR A 492 9.59 17.02 -9.65
CA TYR A 492 8.39 16.28 -10.03
C TYR A 492 7.43 17.06 -10.93
N LYS A 493 7.88 18.16 -11.51
CA LYS A 493 7.12 18.97 -12.47
C LYS A 493 6.52 18.13 -13.62
N GLY A 494 7.21 17.07 -14.04
CA GLY A 494 6.73 16.15 -15.07
C GLY A 494 5.46 15.37 -14.71
N TYR A 495 5.17 15.22 -13.41
CA TYR A 495 3.98 14.52 -12.89
C TYR A 495 2.84 15.50 -12.56
N ILE A 496 3.13 16.60 -11.87
CA ILE A 496 2.13 17.51 -11.33
C ILE A 496 1.92 18.78 -12.17
N GLY A 497 2.80 19.06 -13.14
CA GLY A 497 2.84 20.36 -13.82
C GLY A 497 3.46 21.45 -12.94
N GLU A 498 3.17 22.71 -13.23
CA GLU A 498 3.61 23.84 -12.41
C GLU A 498 2.67 24.06 -11.21
N LEU A 499 3.25 24.18 -10.02
CA LEU A 499 2.54 24.68 -8.83
C LEU A 499 2.65 26.21 -8.82
N SER A 500 1.52 26.89 -8.87
CA SER A 500 1.40 28.35 -8.90
C SER A 500 0.95 28.94 -7.54
#